data_ff22a106b17e39908951fc03f35bf3b9
#
_entry.id   ff22a106b17e39908951fc03f35bf3b9
#
_cell.length_a   1.000
_cell.length_b   1.000
_cell.length_c   1.000
_cell.angle_alpha   90.00
_cell.angle_beta   90.00
_cell.angle_gamma   90.00
#
_symmetry.space_group_name_H-M   'P 1'
#
loop_
_entity.id
_entity.type
_entity.pdbx_description
1 polymer ?
#
loop_
_entity_poly.entity_id
_entity_poly.type
_entity_poly.pdbx_seq_one_letter_code
_entity_poly.pdbx_strand_id
1 'polypeptide(L)'
;DWNTLLQNASHSGGINDSQIKLPLQLQWTANTGSNIFMTSPLIARQKVFIATTDDNTSLNTYICAFDFHSGKQLWKFRTENSVKNTIACENGIVVAQDASCNLYALDAASGKPLWQQYINLKNYPYLTEGLTIDKGIVYAGIGAGLSAYDLKTGKVIWTNTDWKQREGSTTTLTIAGDVLISGTQWGGLYGNDIRTGKQLWK
;
A
#
# COMPACT_ATOMS: atom_id res chain seq x y z
N ASP A 1 -11.66 -11.88 0.51
CA ASP A 1 -11.00 -10.62 0.17
C ASP A 1 -9.50 -10.84 -0.09
N TRP A 2 -8.90 -9.99 -0.90
CA TRP A 2 -7.49 -9.94 -1.22
C TRP A 2 -6.99 -8.53 -0.89
N ASN A 3 -6.70 -8.29 0.38
CA ASN A 3 -6.63 -6.97 1.00
C ASN A 3 -5.30 -6.23 0.78
N THR A 4 -4.26 -6.92 0.34
CA THR A 4 -2.93 -6.37 0.05
C THR A 4 -2.18 -7.31 -0.90
N LEU A 5 -0.92 -7.00 -1.22
CA LEU A 5 -0.04 -7.89 -2.01
C LEU A 5 -0.05 -9.31 -1.42
N LEU A 6 -0.22 -10.32 -2.28
CA LEU A 6 -0.26 -11.72 -1.87
C LEU A 6 -1.28 -12.00 -0.73
N GLN A 7 -2.43 -11.32 -0.76
CA GLN A 7 -3.63 -11.56 0.04
C GLN A 7 -3.63 -10.92 1.44
N ASN A 8 -2.57 -11.02 2.22
CA ASN A 8 -2.55 -10.63 3.63
C ASN A 8 -1.19 -10.02 4.04
N ALA A 9 -1.09 -9.50 5.26
CA ALA A 9 0.12 -8.86 5.77
C ALA A 9 1.34 -9.81 5.89
N SER A 10 1.12 -11.11 5.92
CA SER A 10 2.20 -12.12 5.89
C SER A 10 2.55 -12.55 4.47
N HIS A 11 1.87 -12.01 3.45
CA HIS A 11 2.08 -12.30 2.02
C HIS A 11 2.08 -13.81 1.69
N SER A 12 1.12 -14.55 2.23
CA SER A 12 1.07 -16.02 2.05
C SER A 12 0.76 -16.45 0.61
N GLY A 13 0.10 -15.59 -0.17
CA GLY A 13 -0.03 -15.71 -1.62
C GLY A 13 -0.83 -16.90 -2.15
N GLY A 14 -1.55 -17.60 -1.30
CA GLY A 14 -2.28 -18.79 -1.69
C GLY A 14 -3.68 -18.86 -1.11
N ILE A 15 -4.61 -19.30 -1.93
CA ILE A 15 -5.93 -19.76 -1.48
C ILE A 15 -6.14 -21.19 -1.93
N ASN A 16 -6.79 -21.99 -1.10
CA ASN A 16 -7.25 -23.31 -1.50
C ASN A 16 -8.67 -23.16 -2.00
N ASP A 17 -8.84 -22.94 -3.32
CA ASP A 17 -10.15 -22.76 -3.94
C ASP A 17 -10.44 -23.88 -4.93
N SER A 18 -11.28 -24.83 -4.49
CA SER A 18 -11.79 -25.94 -5.32
C SER A 18 -12.90 -25.52 -6.29
N GLN A 19 -13.32 -24.23 -6.23
CA GLN A 19 -14.44 -23.72 -7.05
C GLN A 19 -13.96 -23.19 -8.42
N ILE A 20 -12.67 -23.00 -8.62
CA ILE A 20 -12.12 -22.56 -9.90
C ILE A 20 -12.30 -23.66 -10.93
N LYS A 21 -13.09 -23.38 -11.97
CA LYS A 21 -13.33 -24.27 -13.10
C LYS A 21 -12.70 -23.71 -14.37
N LEU A 22 -12.10 -24.62 -15.16
CA LEU A 22 -11.56 -24.26 -16.47
C LEU A 22 -12.54 -24.62 -17.59
N PRO A 23 -12.51 -23.89 -18.72
CA PRO A 23 -11.65 -22.73 -19.05
C PRO A 23 -12.12 -21.45 -18.33
N LEU A 24 -11.17 -20.59 -18.00
CA LEU A 24 -11.49 -19.24 -17.50
C LEU A 24 -12.06 -18.40 -18.65
N GLN A 25 -13.01 -17.53 -18.31
CA GLN A 25 -13.61 -16.59 -19.23
C GLN A 25 -13.37 -15.15 -18.77
N LEU A 26 -13.09 -14.26 -19.74
CA LEU A 26 -12.99 -12.83 -19.47
C LEU A 26 -14.37 -12.30 -19.04
N GLN A 27 -14.45 -11.76 -17.84
CA GLN A 27 -15.70 -11.21 -17.33
C GLN A 27 -15.87 -9.74 -17.70
N TRP A 28 -14.85 -8.94 -17.52
CA TRP A 28 -14.85 -7.53 -17.87
C TRP A 28 -13.43 -6.98 -18.00
N THR A 29 -13.30 -5.82 -18.61
CA THR A 29 -12.10 -4.98 -18.64
C THR A 29 -12.45 -3.57 -18.23
N ALA A 30 -11.51 -2.86 -17.61
CA ALA A 30 -11.66 -1.46 -17.26
C ALA A 30 -10.37 -0.69 -17.58
N ASN A 31 -10.51 0.62 -17.85
CA ASN A 31 -9.39 1.50 -18.09
C ASN A 31 -9.34 2.56 -16.98
N THR A 32 -8.21 2.71 -16.33
CA THR A 32 -7.98 3.71 -15.28
C THR A 32 -7.76 5.13 -15.84
N GLY A 33 -7.43 5.24 -17.12
CA GLY A 33 -7.02 6.48 -17.76
C GLY A 33 -5.60 6.93 -17.40
N SER A 34 -4.79 6.04 -16.80
CA SER A 34 -3.39 6.29 -16.46
C SER A 34 -2.63 4.96 -16.38
N ASN A 35 -1.30 5.00 -16.32
CA ASN A 35 -0.48 3.79 -16.28
C ASN A 35 -0.64 3.03 -14.98
N ILE A 36 -0.57 1.71 -15.07
CA ILE A 36 -0.49 0.80 -13.92
C ILE A 36 0.90 0.17 -13.96
N PHE A 37 1.72 0.50 -12.97
CA PHE A 37 3.09 0.02 -12.89
C PHE A 37 3.53 -0.12 -11.44
N MET A 38 4.12 -1.25 -11.09
CA MET A 38 4.59 -1.60 -9.75
C MET A 38 3.48 -1.65 -8.67
N THR A 39 2.21 -1.63 -9.04
CA THR A 39 1.09 -1.79 -8.12
C THR A 39 0.32 -3.06 -8.44
N SER A 40 -0.33 -3.63 -7.44
CA SER A 40 -1.19 -4.80 -7.59
C SER A 40 -2.63 -4.43 -7.25
N PRO A 41 -3.63 -4.97 -7.98
CA PRO A 41 -5.02 -4.77 -7.61
C PRO A 41 -5.34 -5.45 -6.27
N LEU A 42 -6.19 -4.81 -5.49
CA LEU A 42 -6.80 -5.39 -4.31
C LEU A 42 -8.24 -5.76 -4.56
N ILE A 43 -8.73 -6.75 -3.86
CA ILE A 43 -10.16 -7.13 -3.86
C ILE A 43 -10.66 -7.12 -2.42
N ALA A 44 -11.52 -6.18 -2.11
CA ALA A 44 -12.16 -6.09 -0.81
C ALA A 44 -13.58 -5.52 -0.94
N ARG A 45 -14.51 -6.05 -0.15
CA ARG A 45 -15.89 -5.56 -0.07
C ARG A 45 -16.58 -5.42 -1.44
N GLN A 46 -16.48 -6.43 -2.29
CA GLN A 46 -17.04 -6.45 -3.66
C GLN A 46 -16.51 -5.33 -4.56
N LYS A 47 -15.29 -4.88 -4.33
CA LYS A 47 -14.62 -3.86 -5.14
C LYS A 47 -13.21 -4.29 -5.50
N VAL A 48 -12.76 -3.81 -6.66
CA VAL A 48 -11.36 -3.89 -7.09
C VAL A 48 -10.76 -2.50 -6.94
N PHE A 49 -9.68 -2.39 -6.18
CA PHE A 49 -8.93 -1.15 -6.03
C PHE A 49 -7.60 -1.27 -6.77
N ILE A 50 -7.19 -0.21 -7.41
CA ILE A 50 -5.89 -0.10 -8.09
C ILE A 50 -5.38 1.34 -8.00
N ALA A 51 -4.08 1.48 -7.84
CA ALA A 51 -3.43 2.78 -7.95
C ALA A 51 -2.69 2.91 -9.28
N THR A 52 -2.41 4.14 -9.68
CA THR A 52 -1.77 4.44 -10.96
C THR A 52 -0.48 5.23 -10.80
N THR A 53 0.34 5.18 -11.82
CA THR A 53 1.57 5.94 -11.93
C THR A 53 1.51 6.85 -13.15
N ASP A 54 2.20 7.99 -13.06
CA ASP A 54 2.47 8.85 -14.21
C ASP A 54 3.85 9.48 -14.02
N ASP A 55 4.84 8.89 -14.65
CA ASP A 55 6.22 9.39 -14.60
C ASP A 55 6.46 10.53 -15.59
N ASN A 56 5.47 10.85 -16.40
CA ASN A 56 5.47 11.96 -17.32
C ASN A 56 4.69 13.12 -16.71
N THR A 57 5.29 14.04 -16.10
CA THR A 57 4.90 15.42 -15.75
C THR A 57 3.41 15.85 -15.74
N SER A 58 2.48 15.07 -16.24
CA SER A 58 1.04 15.38 -16.28
C SER A 58 0.33 15.14 -14.96
N LEU A 59 0.95 14.39 -14.03
CA LEU A 59 0.42 14.06 -12.71
C LEU A 59 -1.00 13.47 -12.75
N ASN A 60 -1.29 12.64 -13.77
CA ASN A 60 -2.53 11.90 -13.89
C ASN A 60 -2.48 10.64 -13.04
N THR A 61 -2.35 10.81 -11.74
CA THR A 61 -2.17 9.73 -10.77
C THR A 61 -3.37 9.60 -9.87
N TYR A 62 -3.81 8.37 -9.67
CA TYR A 62 -5.09 8.12 -9.02
C TYR A 62 -5.08 6.83 -8.20
N ILE A 63 -5.98 6.78 -7.23
CA ILE A 63 -6.51 5.56 -6.63
C ILE A 63 -7.91 5.38 -7.19
N CYS A 64 -8.19 4.23 -7.80
CA CYS A 64 -9.47 3.93 -8.44
C CYS A 64 -10.16 2.76 -7.76
N ALA A 65 -11.48 2.79 -7.71
CA ALA A 65 -12.30 1.65 -7.31
C ALA A 65 -13.26 1.27 -8.43
N PHE A 66 -13.38 -0.02 -8.66
CA PHE A 66 -14.29 -0.62 -9.61
C PHE A 66 -15.21 -1.63 -8.91
N ASP A 67 -16.42 -1.75 -9.38
CA ASP A 67 -17.31 -2.82 -8.97
C ASP A 67 -16.75 -4.18 -9.39
N PHE A 68 -16.67 -5.12 -8.46
CA PHE A 68 -16.03 -6.41 -8.70
C PHE A 68 -16.71 -7.23 -9.80
N HIS A 69 -18.03 -7.16 -9.92
CA HIS A 69 -18.78 -7.97 -10.87
C HIS A 69 -18.89 -7.36 -12.26
N SER A 70 -19.07 -6.04 -12.33
CA SER A 70 -19.33 -5.33 -13.59
C SER A 70 -18.13 -4.60 -14.18
N GLY A 71 -17.07 -4.38 -13.39
CA GLY A 71 -15.95 -3.54 -13.80
C GLY A 71 -16.28 -2.04 -13.90
N LYS A 72 -17.50 -1.63 -13.50
CA LYS A 72 -17.88 -0.22 -13.52
C LYS A 72 -17.04 0.57 -12.52
N GLN A 73 -16.46 1.70 -12.97
CA GLN A 73 -15.76 2.60 -12.05
C GLN A 73 -16.75 3.22 -11.06
N LEU A 74 -16.46 3.04 -9.77
CA LEU A 74 -17.27 3.55 -8.67
C LEU A 74 -16.80 4.93 -8.22
N TRP A 75 -15.49 5.09 -8.08
CA TRP A 75 -14.87 6.35 -7.73
C TRP A 75 -13.42 6.41 -8.19
N LYS A 76 -12.85 7.61 -8.19
CA LYS A 76 -11.49 7.91 -8.57
C LYS A 76 -11.00 9.07 -7.71
N PHE A 77 -9.91 8.86 -6.97
CA PHE A 77 -9.28 9.88 -6.12
C PHE A 77 -7.92 10.25 -6.73
N ARG A 78 -7.66 11.55 -6.89
CA ARG A 78 -6.39 12.05 -7.42
C ARG A 78 -5.35 12.09 -6.31
N THR A 79 -4.17 11.51 -6.55
CA THR A 79 -2.99 11.64 -5.70
C THR A 79 -2.10 12.78 -6.18
N GLU A 80 -1.19 13.26 -5.34
CA GLU A 80 -0.26 14.33 -5.71
C GLU A 80 0.91 13.81 -6.55
N ASN A 81 1.22 12.51 -6.45
CA ASN A 81 2.26 11.86 -7.24
C ASN A 81 1.89 10.40 -7.51
N SER A 82 2.74 9.71 -8.29
CA SER A 82 2.61 8.29 -8.61
C SER A 82 2.59 7.42 -7.39
N VAL A 83 1.69 6.44 -7.34
CA VAL A 83 1.74 5.36 -6.35
C VAL A 83 2.56 4.22 -6.97
N LYS A 84 3.76 4.01 -6.47
CA LYS A 84 4.75 3.05 -7.03
C LYS A 84 4.90 1.79 -6.21
N ASN A 85 3.99 1.52 -5.30
CA ASN A 85 3.97 0.31 -4.50
C ASN A 85 2.53 -0.13 -4.22
N THR A 86 2.41 -1.26 -3.54
CA THR A 86 1.11 -1.85 -3.22
C THR A 86 0.31 -0.96 -2.28
N ILE A 87 -0.96 -0.85 -2.54
CA ILE A 87 -1.95 -0.30 -1.64
C ILE A 87 -2.48 -1.40 -0.71
N ALA A 88 -3.16 -1.03 0.36
CA ALA A 88 -3.77 -1.99 1.29
C ALA A 88 -5.18 -1.55 1.71
N CYS A 89 -6.01 -2.51 2.11
CA CYS A 89 -7.38 -2.23 2.55
C CYS A 89 -7.74 -3.06 3.78
N GLU A 90 -8.14 -2.40 4.85
CA GLU A 90 -8.67 -3.06 6.04
C GLU A 90 -9.82 -2.23 6.64
N ASN A 91 -10.80 -2.90 7.24
CA ASN A 91 -11.94 -2.28 7.92
C ASN A 91 -12.70 -1.23 7.08
N GLY A 92 -12.65 -1.34 5.73
CA GLY A 92 -13.28 -0.38 4.83
C GLY A 92 -12.50 0.90 4.59
N ILE A 93 -11.21 0.88 4.90
CA ILE A 93 -10.28 1.97 4.64
C ILE A 93 -9.21 1.50 3.67
N VAL A 94 -9.06 2.19 2.54
CA VAL A 94 -7.98 1.98 1.58
C VAL A 94 -6.85 2.93 1.91
N VAL A 95 -5.63 2.40 2.03
CA VAL A 95 -4.41 3.19 2.28
C VAL A 95 -3.46 3.05 1.12
N ALA A 96 -2.89 4.18 0.71
CA ALA A 96 -1.88 4.26 -0.35
C ALA A 96 -0.82 5.30 0.01
N GLN A 97 0.39 5.10 -0.48
CA GLN A 97 1.50 6.04 -0.35
C GLN A 97 2.00 6.43 -1.75
N ASP A 98 2.12 7.72 -2.01
CA ASP A 98 2.67 8.20 -3.27
C ASP A 98 4.20 8.43 -3.20
N ALA A 99 4.80 8.68 -4.36
CA ALA A 99 6.24 8.89 -4.49
C ALA A 99 6.74 10.22 -3.90
N SER A 100 5.84 11.11 -3.49
CA SER A 100 6.16 12.32 -2.70
C SER A 100 6.02 12.10 -1.20
N CYS A 101 5.84 10.84 -0.76
CA CYS A 101 5.64 10.44 0.63
C CYS A 101 4.34 10.97 1.26
N ASN A 102 3.31 11.21 0.48
CA ASN A 102 1.97 11.39 1.02
C ASN A 102 1.34 10.02 1.27
N LEU A 103 0.87 9.83 2.49
CA LEU A 103 0.10 8.66 2.90
C LEU A 103 -1.38 9.06 2.96
N TYR A 104 -2.20 8.41 2.18
CA TYR A 104 -3.64 8.66 2.06
C TYR A 104 -4.43 7.53 2.69
N ALA A 105 -5.46 7.86 3.46
CA ALA A 105 -6.49 6.90 3.86
C ALA A 105 -7.84 7.36 3.33
N LEU A 106 -8.49 6.49 2.57
CA LEU A 106 -9.76 6.79 1.91
C LEU A 106 -10.84 5.82 2.38
N ASP A 107 -12.05 6.32 2.52
CA ASP A 107 -13.23 5.46 2.69
C ASP A 107 -13.42 4.57 1.45
N ALA A 108 -13.37 3.27 1.65
CA ALA A 108 -13.43 2.29 0.55
C ALA A 108 -14.74 2.30 -0.23
N ALA A 109 -15.84 2.80 0.36
CA ALA A 109 -17.13 2.85 -0.31
C ALA A 109 -17.24 4.05 -1.24
N SER A 110 -16.74 5.21 -0.81
CA SER A 110 -16.96 6.51 -1.47
C SER A 110 -15.71 7.14 -2.08
N GLY A 111 -14.52 6.68 -1.72
CA GLY A 111 -13.25 7.31 -2.11
C GLY A 111 -12.97 8.65 -1.42
N LYS A 112 -13.78 9.03 -0.44
CA LYS A 112 -13.55 10.27 0.31
C LYS A 112 -12.33 10.14 1.22
N PRO A 113 -11.45 11.16 1.29
CA PRO A 113 -10.33 11.14 2.21
C PRO A 113 -10.81 11.16 3.66
N LEU A 114 -10.27 10.28 4.48
CA LEU A 114 -10.48 10.23 5.92
C LEU A 114 -9.36 11.00 6.64
N TRP A 115 -8.13 10.77 6.21
CA TRP A 115 -6.96 11.48 6.66
C TRP A 115 -5.83 11.41 5.63
N GLN A 116 -4.87 12.31 5.76
CA GLN A 116 -3.64 12.34 4.99
C GLN A 116 -2.48 12.67 5.93
N GLN A 117 -1.36 11.99 5.76
CA GLN A 117 -0.10 12.29 6.42
C GLN A 117 0.97 12.59 5.38
N TYR A 118 1.72 13.64 5.60
CA TYR A 118 2.89 13.97 4.82
C TYR A 118 4.16 13.57 5.58
N ILE A 119 4.86 12.60 5.03
CA ILE A 119 6.13 12.15 5.58
C ILE A 119 7.21 13.01 4.95
N ASN A 120 7.62 14.07 5.64
CA ASN A 120 8.61 15.04 5.14
C ASN A 120 10.01 14.44 5.11
N LEU A 121 10.33 13.77 4.02
CA LEU A 121 11.68 13.33 3.72
C LEU A 121 12.34 14.36 2.81
N LYS A 122 13.02 15.31 3.39
CA LYS A 122 13.71 16.42 2.68
C LYS A 122 14.62 16.00 1.53
N ASN A 123 14.87 14.71 1.31
CA ASN A 123 15.94 14.26 0.42
C ASN A 123 15.57 13.14 -0.58
N TYR A 124 14.34 12.61 -0.62
CA TYR A 124 14.04 11.45 -1.48
C TYR A 124 12.62 11.45 -2.08
N PRO A 125 12.33 12.34 -3.07
CA PRO A 125 10.98 12.46 -3.65
C PRO A 125 10.60 11.35 -4.65
N TYR A 126 11.39 10.27 -4.76
CA TYR A 126 11.18 9.23 -5.78
C TYR A 126 11.17 7.81 -5.22
N LEU A 127 10.93 7.66 -3.93
CA LEU A 127 10.97 6.35 -3.29
C LEU A 127 9.74 5.51 -3.62
N THR A 128 9.95 4.21 -3.72
CA THR A 128 8.93 3.19 -3.90
C THR A 128 8.58 2.55 -2.56
N GLU A 129 8.33 3.40 -1.55
CA GLU A 129 8.08 2.94 -0.18
C GLU A 129 6.90 1.97 -0.11
N GLY A 130 7.10 0.87 0.61
CA GLY A 130 6.07 -0.13 0.85
C GLY A 130 5.25 0.16 2.10
N LEU A 131 4.03 -0.33 2.10
CA LEU A 131 3.15 -0.31 3.27
C LEU A 131 2.46 -1.66 3.46
N THR A 132 1.98 -1.89 4.68
CA THR A 132 1.05 -2.98 5.00
C THR A 132 0.11 -2.55 6.11
N ILE A 133 -1.01 -3.26 6.28
CA ILE A 133 -1.98 -3.02 7.36
C ILE A 133 -2.22 -4.33 8.10
N ASP A 134 -2.20 -4.28 9.41
CA ASP A 134 -2.61 -5.39 10.26
C ASP A 134 -3.27 -4.87 11.54
N LYS A 135 -4.41 -5.45 11.89
CA LYS A 135 -5.17 -5.16 13.14
C LYS A 135 -5.39 -3.68 13.41
N GLY A 136 -5.73 -2.92 12.38
CA GLY A 136 -6.03 -1.50 12.50
C GLY A 136 -4.81 -0.59 12.61
N ILE A 137 -3.63 -1.09 12.27
CA ILE A 137 -2.39 -0.33 12.25
C ILE A 137 -1.81 -0.34 10.83
N VAL A 138 -1.48 0.83 10.32
CA VAL A 138 -0.76 1.02 9.05
C VAL A 138 0.72 1.09 9.36
N TYR A 139 1.50 0.24 8.73
CA TYR A 139 2.97 0.30 8.75
C TYR A 139 3.45 0.78 7.40
N ALA A 140 4.29 1.80 7.37
CA ALA A 140 4.77 2.41 6.14
C ALA A 140 6.25 2.74 6.21
N GLY A 141 6.94 2.58 5.08
CA GLY A 141 8.30 3.07 4.89
C GLY A 141 8.31 4.61 4.88
N ILE A 142 9.34 5.20 5.47
CA ILE A 142 9.52 6.65 5.55
C ILE A 142 10.87 7.13 5.02
N GLY A 143 11.48 6.37 4.11
CA GLY A 143 12.78 6.68 3.51
C GLY A 143 13.96 6.21 4.35
N ALA A 144 14.11 6.69 5.57
CA ALA A 144 15.21 6.30 6.47
C ALA A 144 14.72 5.42 7.64
N GLY A 145 13.66 4.68 7.45
CA GLY A 145 13.08 3.84 8.49
C GLY A 145 11.60 3.52 8.25
N LEU A 146 10.90 3.31 9.31
CA LEU A 146 9.50 2.89 9.34
C LEU A 146 8.68 3.74 10.30
N SER A 147 7.39 3.89 10.02
CA SER A 147 6.40 4.42 10.98
C SER A 147 5.15 3.57 11.02
N ALA A 148 4.51 3.57 12.19
CA ALA A 148 3.20 2.99 12.39
C ALA A 148 2.17 4.08 12.69
N TYR A 149 0.98 3.91 12.12
CA TYR A 149 -0.14 4.86 12.25
C TYR A 149 -1.41 4.12 12.63
N ASP A 150 -2.23 4.74 13.45
CA ASP A 150 -3.59 4.27 13.67
C ASP A 150 -4.40 4.40 12.36
N LEU A 151 -4.98 3.30 11.91
CA LEU A 151 -5.68 3.22 10.62
C LEU A 151 -6.87 4.19 10.52
N LYS A 152 -7.60 4.42 11.62
CA LYS A 152 -8.80 5.26 11.60
C LYS A 152 -8.49 6.75 11.65
N THR A 153 -7.45 7.11 12.39
CA THR A 153 -7.17 8.52 12.71
C THR A 153 -5.93 9.08 12.03
N GLY A 154 -5.06 8.22 11.49
CA GLY A 154 -3.77 8.61 10.95
C GLY A 154 -2.75 9.06 12.01
N LYS A 155 -3.06 8.94 13.30
CA LYS A 155 -2.12 9.32 14.37
C LYS A 155 -0.91 8.39 14.37
N VAL A 156 0.27 8.98 14.49
CA VAL A 156 1.53 8.24 14.64
C VAL A 156 1.51 7.48 15.96
N ILE A 157 1.77 6.17 15.90
CA ILE A 157 1.93 5.29 17.06
C ILE A 157 3.40 5.23 17.46
N TRP A 158 4.28 4.99 16.48
CA TRP A 158 5.72 5.04 16.65
C TRP A 158 6.41 5.37 15.31
N THR A 159 7.64 5.86 15.42
CA THR A 159 8.54 6.09 14.29
C THR A 159 9.92 5.57 14.64
N ASN A 160 10.53 4.83 13.73
CA ASN A 160 11.92 4.40 13.79
C ASN A 160 12.69 5.02 12.62
N THR A 161 13.74 5.76 12.94
CA THR A 161 14.64 6.39 11.97
C THR A 161 16.09 5.91 12.13
N ASP A 162 16.29 4.78 12.82
CA ASP A 162 17.62 4.24 13.16
C ASP A 162 18.32 3.58 11.96
N TRP A 163 17.65 3.47 10.84
CA TRP A 163 18.27 2.96 9.61
C TRP A 163 19.38 3.89 9.14
N LYS A 164 20.48 3.31 8.76
CA LYS A 164 21.62 4.08 8.26
C LYS A 164 21.22 4.87 7.03
N GLN A 165 21.81 6.05 6.91
CA GLN A 165 21.54 7.04 5.86
C GLN A 165 21.26 6.43 4.49
N ARG A 166 20.12 6.80 3.89
CA ARG A 166 19.71 6.50 2.51
C ARG A 166 19.24 5.06 2.24
N GLU A 167 18.93 4.28 3.26
CA GLU A 167 18.30 2.98 3.08
C GLU A 167 16.77 3.12 3.20
N GLY A 168 16.11 3.52 2.11
CA GLY A 168 14.64 3.53 2.04
C GLY A 168 14.06 2.12 1.91
N SER A 169 12.88 1.90 2.46
CA SER A 169 12.11 0.68 2.25
C SER A 169 11.58 0.64 0.81
N THR A 170 12.10 -0.25 -0.01
CA THR A 170 11.66 -0.41 -1.40
C THR A 170 10.78 -1.64 -1.61
N THR A 171 10.55 -2.40 -0.55
CA THR A 171 9.71 -3.60 -0.59
C THR A 171 8.39 -3.37 0.15
N THR A 172 7.38 -4.11 -0.23
CA THR A 172 6.17 -4.22 0.59
C THR A 172 6.55 -4.82 1.93
N LEU A 173 6.06 -4.20 3.01
CA LEU A 173 6.37 -4.63 4.36
C LEU A 173 5.64 -5.93 4.68
N THR A 174 6.34 -6.88 5.29
CA THR A 174 5.80 -8.20 5.64
C THR A 174 5.78 -8.38 7.16
N ILE A 175 4.70 -8.95 7.69
CA ILE A 175 4.55 -9.24 9.10
C ILE A 175 4.70 -10.75 9.34
N ALA A 176 5.62 -11.10 10.24
CA ALA A 176 5.84 -12.45 10.71
C ALA A 176 5.81 -12.49 12.25
N GLY A 177 4.67 -12.86 12.82
CA GLY A 177 4.44 -12.80 14.28
C GLY A 177 4.55 -11.36 14.80
N ASP A 178 5.46 -11.12 15.72
CA ASP A 178 5.74 -9.81 16.30
C ASP A 178 6.84 -9.02 15.56
N VAL A 179 7.23 -9.46 14.36
CA VAL A 179 8.31 -8.85 13.58
C VAL A 179 7.77 -8.23 12.29
N LEU A 180 8.04 -6.96 12.10
CA LEU A 180 7.85 -6.25 10.84
C LEU A 180 9.14 -6.33 10.02
N ILE A 181 9.06 -6.94 8.84
CA ILE A 181 10.22 -7.18 7.97
C ILE A 181 10.17 -6.24 6.77
N SER A 182 11.30 -5.63 6.47
CA SER A 182 11.46 -4.70 5.34
C SER A 182 12.81 -4.91 4.65
N GLY A 183 12.78 -4.94 3.31
CA GLY A 183 13.97 -4.88 2.48
C GLY A 183 14.27 -3.45 2.04
N THR A 184 15.55 -3.14 1.85
CA THR A 184 16.00 -1.82 1.41
C THR A 184 16.60 -1.86 0.01
N GLN A 185 16.66 -0.71 -0.63
CA GLN A 185 17.23 -0.56 -1.98
C GLN A 185 18.69 -1.04 -2.09
N TRP A 186 19.45 -0.98 -1.01
CA TRP A 186 20.89 -1.28 -1.00
C TRP A 186 21.22 -2.62 -0.37
N GLY A 187 20.28 -3.55 -0.38
CA GLY A 187 20.51 -4.93 0.06
C GLY A 187 20.43 -5.15 1.56
N GLY A 188 19.94 -4.18 2.32
CA GLY A 188 19.62 -4.37 3.74
C GLY A 188 18.30 -5.12 3.90
N LEU A 189 18.22 -6.00 4.89
CA LEU A 189 17.00 -6.63 5.36
C LEU A 189 16.88 -6.37 6.85
N TYR A 190 15.78 -5.78 7.29
CA TYR A 190 15.56 -5.39 8.67
C TYR A 190 14.36 -6.10 9.26
N GLY A 191 14.53 -6.56 10.50
CA GLY A 191 13.43 -6.98 11.35
C GLY A 191 13.24 -6.00 12.49
N ASN A 192 12.04 -5.48 12.64
CA ASN A 192 11.66 -4.52 13.66
C ASN A 192 10.55 -5.08 14.55
N ASP A 193 10.60 -4.82 15.85
CA ASP A 193 9.49 -5.13 16.76
C ASP A 193 8.25 -4.35 16.30
N ILE A 194 7.16 -5.05 16.04
CA ILE A 194 5.96 -4.48 15.44
C ILE A 194 5.25 -3.45 16.33
N ARG A 195 5.41 -3.55 17.67
CA ARG A 195 4.73 -2.69 18.63
C ARG A 195 5.49 -1.40 18.92
N THR A 196 6.80 -1.45 18.82
CA THR A 196 7.68 -0.33 19.22
C THR A 196 8.48 0.25 18.08
N GLY A 197 8.56 -0.45 16.95
CA GLY A 197 9.40 -0.10 15.80
C GLY A 197 10.89 -0.33 16.04
N LYS A 198 11.30 -0.79 17.23
CA LYS A 198 12.72 -1.01 17.56
C LYS A 198 13.32 -2.07 16.66
N GLN A 199 14.49 -1.78 16.08
CA GLN A 199 15.23 -2.76 15.29
C GLN A 199 15.67 -3.95 16.18
N LEU A 200 15.33 -5.16 15.74
CA LEU A 200 15.71 -6.42 16.37
C LEU A 200 16.96 -7.01 15.73
N TRP A 201 17.03 -6.92 14.39
CA TRP A 201 18.14 -7.45 13.60
C TRP A 201 18.25 -6.74 12.23
N LYS A 202 19.40 -6.92 11.59
CA LYS A 202 19.73 -6.48 10.21
C LYS A 202 20.48 -7.60 9.49
#